data_a10188c5fa2c5a6056d46ab0841a2da0
#
_entry.id   a10188c5fa2c5a6056d46ab0841a2da0
#
_cell.length_a   1.000
_cell.length_b   1.000
_cell.length_c   1.000
_cell.angle_alpha   90.00
_cell.angle_beta   90.00
_cell.angle_gamma   90.00
#
_symmetry.space_group_name_H-M   'P 1'
#
loop_
_entity.id
_entity.type
_entity.pdbx_description
1 polymer ?
#
loop_
_entity_poly.entity_id
_entity_poly.type
_entity_poly.pdbx_seq_one_letter_code
_entity_poly.pdbx_strand_id
1 'polypeptide(L)'
;MKNYMANGSFARGSDSISSDASIAFEGNTFRSVEDMLRTTNLFEPFPDGFNNDSAFFDRIHAYLPGWETPKLRASLFTSKYGLISDCFSEFCHAMCKYDFTNSFGEYFALNDNFNTRDDTAVRRTFSGLAKLIYPDECIQKEEARELLEYAIECRRRVKEQLRKMNPAEFSDVMLGYTDLNTGEKIYVDLPEIANGSLIPESFEKPGYVYAIGRSIDGHVGVYRFENKLMEGTGKLSFRNVEGLAGAPKSVRDSITAAFNYFMQNSGKLVERSPLEFDYSLYYNDLQSRNVSDEVSVAEVVGLYSALSNRPVLPSLVICGRVVMSGETMPVITMLDEIFVASANAGAKKILLPESSRSNYMLLSDKLKKEIAVDFYNTPLEATKLALGVVLS
;
A
#
# COMPACT_ATOMS: atom_id res chain seq x y z
N MET A 1 -31.00 5.42 -0.58
CA MET A 1 -30.05 4.68 0.26
C MET A 1 -28.89 5.54 0.78
N LYS A 2 -28.16 6.32 -0.06
CA LYS A 2 -27.03 7.17 0.40
C LYS A 2 -27.36 8.12 1.56
N ASN A 3 -28.52 8.78 1.54
CA ASN A 3 -28.95 9.67 2.64
C ASN A 3 -29.18 8.90 3.93
N TYR A 4 -29.76 7.70 3.82
CA TYR A 4 -29.97 6.83 4.98
C TYR A 4 -28.65 6.39 5.61
N MET A 5 -27.69 5.94 4.80
CA MET A 5 -26.36 5.55 5.29
C MET A 5 -25.58 6.72 5.91
N ALA A 6 -25.85 7.96 5.47
CA ALA A 6 -25.18 9.14 6.03
C ALA A 6 -25.85 9.65 7.33
N ASN A 7 -27.19 9.71 7.36
CA ASN A 7 -27.94 10.48 8.38
C ASN A 7 -28.98 9.64 9.12
N GLY A 8 -29.14 8.34 8.81
CA GLY A 8 -30.20 7.51 9.39
C GLY A 8 -31.60 7.92 8.95
N SER A 9 -31.74 8.73 7.89
CA SER A 9 -33.05 9.26 7.47
C SER A 9 -33.29 9.05 5.97
N PHE A 10 -34.54 8.85 5.60
CA PHE A 10 -34.98 8.76 4.20
C PHE A 10 -36.31 9.47 4.01
N ALA A 11 -36.53 9.97 2.80
CA ALA A 11 -37.77 10.62 2.42
C ALA A 11 -38.76 9.59 1.89
N ARG A 12 -40.04 9.68 2.36
CA ARG A 12 -41.18 8.98 1.80
C ARG A 12 -42.27 9.99 1.45
N GLY A 13 -42.32 10.37 0.20
CA GLY A 13 -43.15 11.50 -0.23
C GLY A 13 -42.62 12.81 0.35
N SER A 14 -43.44 13.55 1.06
CA SER A 14 -43.10 14.81 1.77
C SER A 14 -42.46 14.59 3.14
N ASP A 15 -42.55 13.37 3.67
CA ASP A 15 -42.16 13.09 5.06
C ASP A 15 -40.71 12.57 5.14
N SER A 16 -39.98 13.05 6.14
CA SER A 16 -38.67 12.49 6.51
C SER A 16 -38.84 11.51 7.65
N ILE A 17 -38.40 10.27 7.41
CA ILE A 17 -38.46 9.18 8.39
C ILE A 17 -37.03 8.89 8.84
N SER A 18 -36.82 8.86 10.15
CA SER A 18 -35.55 8.40 10.75
C SER A 18 -35.67 6.94 11.19
N SER A 19 -34.56 6.22 11.12
CA SER A 19 -34.48 4.83 11.57
C SER A 19 -33.05 4.52 12.03
N ASP A 20 -32.93 3.65 13.02
CA ASP A 20 -31.65 3.19 13.58
C ASP A 20 -31.22 1.81 13.04
N ALA A 21 -31.88 1.33 11.98
CA ALA A 21 -31.56 0.03 11.40
C ALA A 21 -30.19 0.03 10.72
N SER A 22 -29.41 -1.01 10.97
CA SER A 22 -28.16 -1.26 10.27
C SER A 22 -28.40 -1.94 8.91
N ILE A 23 -27.49 -1.72 7.96
CA ILE A 23 -27.53 -2.37 6.65
C ILE A 23 -26.29 -3.25 6.52
N ALA A 24 -26.49 -4.53 6.24
CA ALA A 24 -25.43 -5.47 5.85
C ALA A 24 -25.67 -5.93 4.40
N PHE A 25 -24.57 -6.05 3.65
CA PHE A 25 -24.58 -6.59 2.31
C PHE A 25 -23.77 -7.90 2.33
N GLU A 26 -24.35 -8.95 1.81
CA GLU A 26 -23.70 -10.26 1.66
C GLU A 26 -23.67 -10.64 0.18
N GLY A 27 -22.57 -11.25 -0.26
CA GLY A 27 -22.43 -11.70 -1.63
C GLY A 27 -21.24 -12.61 -1.83
N ASN A 28 -21.26 -13.34 -2.94
CA ASN A 28 -20.13 -14.17 -3.38
C ASN A 28 -19.31 -13.44 -4.43
N THR A 29 -18.00 -13.64 -4.40
CA THR A 29 -17.11 -13.17 -5.46
C THR A 29 -17.31 -14.00 -6.73
N PHE A 30 -17.23 -13.36 -7.91
CA PHE A 30 -17.36 -14.06 -9.21
C PHE A 30 -16.15 -14.94 -9.53
N ARG A 31 -14.99 -14.58 -8.98
CA ARG A 31 -13.68 -15.23 -9.18
C ARG A 31 -12.99 -15.37 -7.83
N SER A 32 -11.77 -15.94 -7.82
CA SER A 32 -10.97 -15.94 -6.60
C SER A 32 -10.70 -14.51 -6.12
N VAL A 33 -10.60 -14.33 -4.80
CA VAL A 33 -10.31 -13.02 -4.20
C VAL A 33 -9.00 -12.44 -4.74
N GLU A 34 -7.96 -13.27 -4.87
CA GLU A 34 -6.66 -12.88 -5.43
C GLU A 34 -6.78 -12.37 -6.87
N ASP A 35 -7.58 -13.04 -7.70
CA ASP A 35 -7.79 -12.60 -9.08
C ASP A 35 -8.57 -11.28 -9.14
N MET A 36 -9.60 -11.12 -8.32
CA MET A 36 -10.36 -9.86 -8.24
C MET A 36 -9.51 -8.72 -7.68
N LEU A 37 -8.69 -8.98 -6.69
CA LEU A 37 -7.77 -7.97 -6.15
C LEU A 37 -6.71 -7.53 -7.17
N ARG A 38 -6.33 -8.41 -8.09
CA ARG A 38 -5.36 -8.10 -9.14
C ARG A 38 -5.97 -7.39 -10.35
N THR A 39 -7.19 -7.77 -10.77
CA THR A 39 -7.77 -7.37 -12.06
C THR A 39 -8.90 -6.35 -11.95
N THR A 40 -9.63 -6.34 -10.84
CA THR A 40 -10.81 -5.50 -10.64
C THR A 40 -10.91 -5.01 -9.17
N ASN A 41 -12.09 -5.08 -8.58
CA ASN A 41 -12.32 -4.74 -7.18
C ASN A 41 -13.36 -5.67 -6.54
N LEU A 42 -13.38 -5.74 -5.21
CA LEU A 42 -14.27 -6.63 -4.46
C LEU A 42 -15.73 -6.15 -4.41
N PHE A 43 -16.04 -4.96 -4.95
CA PHE A 43 -17.41 -4.47 -5.11
C PHE A 43 -18.04 -4.83 -6.46
N GLU A 44 -17.29 -5.45 -7.37
CA GLU A 44 -17.80 -5.90 -8.67
C GLU A 44 -19.08 -6.77 -8.57
N PRO A 45 -19.30 -7.61 -7.54
CA PRO A 45 -20.51 -8.40 -7.39
C PRO A 45 -21.78 -7.61 -7.05
N PHE A 46 -21.69 -6.32 -6.72
CA PHE A 46 -22.88 -5.51 -6.50
C PHE A 46 -23.70 -5.37 -7.79
N PRO A 47 -25.04 -5.23 -7.68
CA PRO A 47 -25.89 -5.03 -8.85
C PRO A 47 -25.50 -3.81 -9.68
N ASP A 48 -25.75 -3.85 -10.99
CA ASP A 48 -25.37 -2.78 -11.94
C ASP A 48 -25.85 -1.38 -11.55
N GLY A 49 -26.95 -1.26 -10.81
CA GLY A 49 -27.42 0.02 -10.31
C GLY A 49 -26.53 0.71 -9.28
N PHE A 50 -25.53 0.00 -8.74
CA PHE A 50 -24.52 0.53 -7.82
C PHE A 50 -23.13 0.67 -8.48
N ASN A 51 -22.96 0.13 -9.67
CA ASN A 51 -21.68 0.15 -10.38
C ASN A 51 -21.20 1.59 -10.59
N ASN A 52 -19.93 1.83 -10.24
CA ASN A 52 -19.27 3.11 -10.31
C ASN A 52 -19.83 4.22 -9.41
N ASP A 53 -20.68 3.92 -8.43
CA ASP A 53 -21.13 4.89 -7.43
C ASP A 53 -20.15 4.91 -6.22
N SER A 54 -18.98 5.53 -6.40
CA SER A 54 -17.97 5.67 -5.34
C SER A 54 -18.56 6.31 -4.08
N ALA A 55 -19.46 7.28 -4.23
CA ALA A 55 -20.11 7.94 -3.10
C ALA A 55 -21.03 7.02 -2.29
N PHE A 56 -21.59 5.98 -2.89
CA PHE A 56 -22.33 4.94 -2.18
C PHE A 56 -21.37 4.03 -1.39
N PHE A 57 -20.36 3.50 -2.05
CA PHE A 57 -19.41 2.59 -1.43
C PHE A 57 -18.57 3.25 -0.33
N ASP A 58 -18.25 4.54 -0.45
CA ASP A 58 -17.54 5.29 0.58
C ASP A 58 -18.33 5.46 1.90
N ARG A 59 -19.63 5.17 1.89
CA ARG A 59 -20.49 5.13 3.10
C ARG A 59 -20.55 3.77 3.77
N ILE A 60 -19.94 2.74 3.18
CA ILE A 60 -19.78 1.44 3.83
C ILE A 60 -18.70 1.59 4.90
N HIS A 61 -19.04 1.29 6.15
CA HIS A 61 -18.12 1.48 7.27
C HIS A 61 -17.06 0.39 7.32
N ALA A 62 -17.44 -0.86 7.09
CA ALA A 62 -16.56 -2.01 7.25
C ALA A 62 -16.76 -3.02 6.10
N TYR A 63 -15.68 -3.60 5.63
CA TYR A 63 -15.68 -4.76 4.76
C TYR A 63 -15.07 -5.95 5.52
N LEU A 64 -15.88 -6.97 5.77
CA LEU A 64 -15.45 -8.19 6.44
C LEU A 64 -15.01 -9.24 5.40
N PRO A 65 -13.84 -9.83 5.54
CA PRO A 65 -13.30 -10.81 4.61
C PRO A 65 -13.94 -12.19 4.81
N GLY A 66 -15.03 -12.46 4.11
CA GLY A 66 -15.75 -13.74 4.23
C GLY A 66 -14.89 -14.97 3.92
N TRP A 67 -13.81 -14.80 3.14
CA TRP A 67 -12.86 -15.88 2.82
C TRP A 67 -11.98 -16.32 4.00
N GLU A 68 -11.85 -15.50 5.04
CA GLU A 68 -11.16 -15.84 6.29
C GLU A 68 -12.05 -16.67 7.23
N THR A 69 -13.38 -16.64 7.00
CA THR A 69 -14.32 -17.39 7.80
C THR A 69 -14.26 -18.88 7.45
N PRO A 70 -14.07 -19.78 8.43
CA PRO A 70 -14.03 -21.22 8.17
C PRO A 70 -15.33 -21.71 7.54
N LYS A 71 -15.21 -22.54 6.50
CA LYS A 71 -16.40 -23.18 5.91
C LYS A 71 -17.13 -24.00 6.96
N LEU A 72 -18.47 -23.89 7.00
CA LEU A 72 -19.31 -24.66 7.91
C LEU A 72 -19.06 -26.15 7.75
N ARG A 73 -18.78 -26.82 8.87
CA ARG A 73 -18.58 -28.27 8.98
C ARG A 73 -19.39 -28.77 10.16
N ALA A 74 -19.80 -30.04 10.13
CA ALA A 74 -20.56 -30.66 11.22
C ALA A 74 -19.84 -30.52 12.58
N SER A 75 -18.50 -30.51 12.60
CA SER A 75 -17.70 -30.35 13.81
C SER A 75 -17.79 -28.94 14.44
N LEU A 76 -18.29 -27.94 13.73
CA LEU A 76 -18.49 -26.58 14.26
C LEU A 76 -19.81 -26.42 15.00
N PHE A 77 -20.74 -27.38 14.84
CA PHE A 77 -22.00 -27.37 15.58
C PHE A 77 -21.80 -27.97 16.97
N THR A 78 -22.16 -27.20 17.98
CA THR A 78 -22.09 -27.72 19.36
C THR A 78 -23.29 -28.64 19.63
N SER A 79 -23.03 -29.70 20.45
CA SER A 79 -24.09 -30.50 21.07
C SER A 79 -24.47 -30.03 22.47
N LYS A 80 -23.83 -28.92 22.92
CA LYS A 80 -24.09 -28.32 24.24
C LYS A 80 -25.17 -27.22 24.12
N TYR A 81 -25.70 -26.81 25.26
CA TYR A 81 -26.62 -25.67 25.32
C TYR A 81 -25.89 -24.41 24.88
N GLY A 82 -26.55 -23.60 24.07
CA GLY A 82 -26.06 -22.31 23.59
C GLY A 82 -26.87 -21.15 24.20
N LEU A 83 -26.39 -19.93 23.99
CA LEU A 83 -27.14 -18.73 24.32
C LEU A 83 -28.40 -18.62 23.43
N ILE A 84 -29.54 -18.28 24.05
CA ILE A 84 -30.76 -18.03 23.32
C ILE A 84 -30.60 -16.75 22.49
N SER A 85 -30.89 -16.83 21.18
CA SER A 85 -30.74 -15.70 20.24
C SER A 85 -31.54 -14.45 20.67
N ASP A 86 -32.69 -14.64 21.24
CA ASP A 86 -33.53 -13.53 21.74
C ASP A 86 -32.86 -12.76 22.89
N CYS A 87 -32.21 -13.47 23.81
CA CYS A 87 -31.42 -12.85 24.88
C CYS A 87 -30.24 -12.05 24.31
N PHE A 88 -29.56 -12.57 23.31
CA PHE A 88 -28.47 -11.85 22.63
C PHE A 88 -28.99 -10.62 21.89
N SER A 89 -30.16 -10.71 21.25
CA SER A 89 -30.79 -9.57 20.58
C SER A 89 -31.13 -8.44 21.57
N GLU A 90 -31.73 -8.79 22.70
CA GLU A 90 -32.04 -7.80 23.76
C GLU A 90 -30.78 -7.19 24.36
N PHE A 91 -29.71 -7.99 24.54
CA PHE A 91 -28.39 -7.47 24.93
C PHE A 91 -27.87 -6.44 23.92
N CYS A 92 -27.89 -6.75 22.62
CA CYS A 92 -27.47 -5.83 21.57
C CYS A 92 -28.30 -4.54 21.59
N HIS A 93 -29.63 -4.63 21.74
CA HIS A 93 -30.51 -3.47 21.89
C HIS A 93 -30.14 -2.62 23.11
N ALA A 94 -29.88 -3.24 24.24
CA ALA A 94 -29.46 -2.53 25.45
C ALA A 94 -28.14 -1.77 25.22
N MET A 95 -27.17 -2.41 24.54
CA MET A 95 -25.87 -1.82 24.25
C MET A 95 -25.92 -0.68 23.22
N CYS A 96 -26.98 -0.56 22.40
CA CYS A 96 -27.15 0.58 21.48
C CYS A 96 -27.23 1.94 22.21
N LYS A 97 -27.60 1.96 23.50
CA LYS A 97 -27.70 3.19 24.32
C LYS A 97 -26.35 3.73 24.78
N TYR A 98 -25.30 2.94 24.71
CA TYR A 98 -23.95 3.33 25.15
C TYR A 98 -23.11 3.77 23.96
N ASP A 99 -22.15 4.67 24.20
CA ASP A 99 -21.23 5.18 23.19
C ASP A 99 -19.78 4.84 23.55
N PHE A 100 -19.19 3.91 22.82
CA PHE A 100 -17.80 3.49 22.98
C PHE A 100 -16.89 3.99 21.83
N THR A 101 -17.37 4.97 21.06
CA THR A 101 -16.65 5.45 19.87
C THR A 101 -15.30 6.07 20.18
N ASN A 102 -15.04 6.46 21.42
CA ASN A 102 -13.79 7.08 21.83
C ASN A 102 -13.06 6.32 22.98
N SER A 103 -13.48 5.09 23.31
CA SER A 103 -12.89 4.34 24.45
C SER A 103 -11.42 3.93 24.19
N PHE A 104 -10.91 4.03 22.96
CA PHE A 104 -9.48 3.90 22.68
C PHE A 104 -8.70 5.20 22.87
N GLY A 105 -9.37 6.35 23.02
CA GLY A 105 -8.77 7.69 22.99
C GLY A 105 -7.82 8.00 24.15
N GLU A 106 -7.82 7.20 25.23
CA GLU A 106 -6.82 7.28 26.29
C GLU A 106 -5.44 6.77 25.85
N TYR A 107 -5.40 5.82 24.92
CA TYR A 107 -4.18 5.14 24.49
C TYR A 107 -3.71 5.54 23.11
N PHE A 108 -4.66 5.81 22.19
CA PHE A 108 -4.39 5.97 20.77
C PHE A 108 -5.15 7.15 20.16
N ALA A 109 -4.54 7.78 19.16
CA ALA A 109 -5.18 8.79 18.30
C ALA A 109 -5.11 8.34 16.85
N LEU A 110 -6.18 8.54 16.08
CA LEU A 110 -6.16 8.29 14.63
C LEU A 110 -5.21 9.29 13.94
N ASN A 111 -4.51 8.85 12.91
CA ASN A 111 -3.58 9.71 12.16
C ASN A 111 -4.33 10.75 11.30
N ASP A 112 -3.61 11.78 10.83
CA ASP A 112 -4.19 12.90 10.06
C ASP A 112 -4.73 12.50 8.67
N ASN A 113 -4.45 11.27 8.21
CA ASN A 113 -4.88 10.74 6.91
C ASN A 113 -6.36 10.35 6.86
N PHE A 114 -7.07 10.43 7.98
CA PHE A 114 -8.49 10.12 8.05
C PHE A 114 -9.34 11.30 7.60
N ASN A 115 -10.20 11.10 6.60
CA ASN A 115 -11.29 12.01 6.36
C ASN A 115 -12.44 11.75 7.36
N THR A 116 -13.45 12.62 7.41
CA THR A 116 -14.57 12.52 8.34
C THR A 116 -15.34 11.19 8.23
N ARG A 117 -15.42 10.58 7.04
CA ARG A 117 -16.10 9.30 6.84
C ARG A 117 -15.27 8.15 7.37
N ASP A 118 -13.96 8.19 7.14
CA ASP A 118 -13.03 7.18 7.64
C ASP A 118 -13.00 7.17 9.17
N ASP A 119 -12.89 8.35 9.79
CA ASP A 119 -12.95 8.52 11.24
C ASP A 119 -14.26 7.95 11.81
N THR A 120 -15.41 8.35 11.26
CA THR A 120 -16.72 7.86 11.68
C THR A 120 -16.82 6.35 11.52
N ALA A 121 -16.37 5.79 10.42
CA ALA A 121 -16.43 4.37 10.12
C ALA A 121 -15.62 3.54 11.13
N VAL A 122 -14.38 3.95 11.39
CA VAL A 122 -13.49 3.25 12.33
C VAL A 122 -14.02 3.34 13.76
N ARG A 123 -14.42 4.54 14.21
CA ARG A 123 -14.98 4.71 15.57
C ARG A 123 -16.25 3.90 15.79
N ARG A 124 -17.15 3.85 14.81
CA ARG A 124 -18.38 3.05 14.91
C ARG A 124 -18.09 1.55 14.90
N THR A 125 -17.17 1.10 14.05
CA THR A 125 -16.76 -0.32 14.02
C THR A 125 -16.08 -0.72 15.32
N PHE A 126 -15.15 0.09 15.83
CA PHE A 126 -14.54 -0.10 17.14
C PHE A 126 -15.59 -0.19 18.25
N SER A 127 -16.51 0.79 18.31
CA SER A 127 -17.59 0.83 19.31
C SER A 127 -18.46 -0.43 19.26
N GLY A 128 -18.79 -0.92 18.09
CA GLY A 128 -19.55 -2.17 17.91
C GLY A 128 -18.82 -3.39 18.46
N LEU A 129 -17.54 -3.53 18.12
CA LEU A 129 -16.69 -4.62 18.60
C LEU A 129 -16.49 -4.54 20.13
N ALA A 130 -16.18 -3.36 20.64
CA ALA A 130 -15.96 -3.12 22.06
C ALA A 130 -17.20 -3.48 22.90
N LYS A 131 -18.39 -3.07 22.46
CA LYS A 131 -19.67 -3.41 23.12
C LYS A 131 -19.96 -4.90 23.18
N LEU A 132 -19.56 -5.64 22.15
CA LEU A 132 -19.76 -7.09 22.08
C LEU A 132 -18.79 -7.87 22.99
N ILE A 133 -17.55 -7.39 23.11
CA ILE A 133 -16.47 -8.12 23.78
C ILE A 133 -16.24 -7.59 25.20
N TYR A 134 -16.33 -6.28 25.40
CA TYR A 134 -16.07 -5.57 26.65
C TYR A 134 -17.26 -4.67 27.03
N PRO A 135 -18.45 -5.24 27.31
CA PRO A 135 -19.67 -4.47 27.56
C PRO A 135 -19.63 -3.59 28.81
N ASP A 136 -18.70 -3.83 29.71
CA ASP A 136 -18.41 -3.04 30.91
C ASP A 136 -17.44 -1.86 30.65
N GLU A 137 -16.99 -1.70 29.40
CA GLU A 137 -16.01 -0.69 28.97
C GLU A 137 -14.65 -0.79 29.66
N CYS A 138 -14.35 -1.91 30.33
CA CYS A 138 -13.06 -2.15 30.95
C CYS A 138 -12.06 -2.68 29.91
N ILE A 139 -11.56 -1.81 29.02
CA ILE A 139 -10.70 -2.15 27.89
C ILE A 139 -9.25 -1.78 28.22
N GLN A 140 -8.34 -2.75 28.26
CA GLN A 140 -6.92 -2.49 28.46
C GLN A 140 -6.27 -2.03 27.14
N LYS A 141 -5.08 -1.43 27.25
CA LYS A 141 -4.37 -0.86 26.10
C LYS A 141 -4.19 -1.86 24.94
N GLU A 142 -3.78 -3.10 25.23
CA GLU A 142 -3.55 -4.11 24.20
C GLU A 142 -4.86 -4.56 23.54
N GLU A 143 -5.92 -4.69 24.32
CA GLU A 143 -7.27 -5.01 23.84
C GLU A 143 -7.83 -3.87 22.96
N ALA A 144 -7.65 -2.62 23.39
CA ALA A 144 -8.01 -1.45 22.61
C ALA A 144 -7.24 -1.38 21.28
N ARG A 145 -5.95 -1.77 21.30
CA ARG A 145 -5.11 -1.87 20.09
C ARG A 145 -5.68 -2.88 19.12
N GLU A 146 -5.93 -4.11 19.56
CA GLU A 146 -6.46 -5.19 18.72
C GLU A 146 -7.78 -4.78 18.06
N LEU A 147 -8.72 -4.24 18.83
CA LEU A 147 -10.00 -3.78 18.30
C LEU A 147 -9.86 -2.61 17.32
N LEU A 148 -8.95 -1.68 17.60
CA LEU A 148 -8.69 -0.52 16.75
C LEU A 148 -8.05 -0.93 15.43
N GLU A 149 -7.04 -1.80 15.47
CA GLU A 149 -6.39 -2.34 14.27
C GLU A 149 -7.40 -3.07 13.38
N TYR A 150 -8.26 -3.90 13.96
CA TYR A 150 -9.30 -4.60 13.23
C TYR A 150 -10.33 -3.63 12.60
N ALA A 151 -10.74 -2.60 13.33
CA ALA A 151 -11.66 -1.58 12.82
C ALA A 151 -11.04 -0.77 11.66
N ILE A 152 -9.77 -0.42 11.78
CA ILE A 152 -9.01 0.25 10.71
C ILE A 152 -8.87 -0.67 9.49
N GLU A 153 -8.52 -1.94 9.69
CA GLU A 153 -8.40 -2.94 8.63
C GLU A 153 -9.71 -3.08 7.83
N CYS A 154 -10.84 -3.20 8.53
CA CYS A 154 -12.16 -3.27 7.88
C CYS A 154 -12.45 -2.04 7.01
N ARG A 155 -12.14 -0.82 7.50
CA ARG A 155 -12.33 0.42 6.73
C ARG A 155 -11.32 0.54 5.59
N ARG A 156 -10.08 0.13 5.82
CA ARG A 156 -9.04 0.15 4.81
C ARG A 156 -9.37 -0.76 3.61
N ARG A 157 -10.02 -1.91 3.82
CA ARG A 157 -10.53 -2.74 2.72
C ARG A 157 -11.50 -1.96 1.83
N VAL A 158 -12.42 -1.20 2.42
CA VAL A 158 -13.34 -0.33 1.65
C VAL A 158 -12.55 0.71 0.85
N LYS A 159 -11.63 1.42 1.49
CA LYS A 159 -10.80 2.45 0.85
C LYS A 159 -9.98 1.89 -0.31
N GLU A 160 -9.41 0.72 -0.16
CA GLU A 160 -8.61 0.07 -1.21
C GLU A 160 -9.46 -0.28 -2.45
N GLN A 161 -10.71 -0.70 -2.24
CA GLN A 161 -11.61 -0.93 -3.37
C GLN A 161 -12.04 0.39 -4.05
N LEU A 162 -12.31 1.43 -3.27
CA LEU A 162 -12.61 2.77 -3.79
C LEU A 162 -11.45 3.33 -4.61
N ARG A 163 -10.21 3.15 -4.15
CA ARG A 163 -9.01 3.53 -4.90
C ARG A 163 -8.92 2.83 -6.25
N LYS A 164 -9.24 1.54 -6.30
CA LYS A 164 -9.27 0.79 -7.56
C LYS A 164 -10.36 1.28 -8.52
N MET A 165 -11.50 1.72 -7.98
CA MET A 165 -12.61 2.25 -8.78
C MET A 165 -12.33 3.67 -9.29
N ASN A 166 -11.75 4.52 -8.47
CA ASN A 166 -11.45 5.93 -8.80
C ASN A 166 -10.16 6.39 -8.10
N PRO A 167 -8.98 6.07 -8.68
CA PRO A 167 -7.68 6.40 -8.08
C PRO A 167 -7.46 7.90 -7.86
N ALA A 168 -8.04 8.75 -8.72
CA ALA A 168 -7.88 10.20 -8.63
C ALA A 168 -8.58 10.82 -7.40
N GLU A 169 -9.68 10.23 -6.97
CA GLU A 169 -10.46 10.71 -5.82
C GLU A 169 -10.01 10.06 -4.49
N PHE A 170 -9.60 8.79 -4.53
CA PHE A 170 -9.29 7.99 -3.35
C PHE A 170 -7.82 7.55 -3.33
N SER A 171 -6.92 8.50 -3.45
CA SER A 171 -5.49 8.24 -3.52
C SER A 171 -4.89 7.80 -2.18
N ASP A 172 -5.32 8.41 -1.06
CA ASP A 172 -4.81 8.09 0.28
C ASP A 172 -5.59 6.94 0.92
N VAL A 173 -4.91 5.82 1.11
CA VAL A 173 -5.44 4.61 1.74
C VAL A 173 -4.62 4.15 2.94
N MET A 174 -3.56 4.86 3.31
CA MET A 174 -2.68 4.54 4.44
C MET A 174 -3.31 5.00 5.74
N LEU A 175 -4.21 4.19 6.30
CA LEU A 175 -4.86 4.45 7.58
C LEU A 175 -4.04 3.84 8.73
N GLY A 176 -3.99 4.54 9.85
CA GLY A 176 -3.24 4.11 11.02
C GLY A 176 -3.56 4.94 12.25
N TYR A 177 -2.80 4.73 13.30
CA TYR A 177 -2.97 5.42 14.57
C TYR A 177 -1.61 5.77 15.20
N THR A 178 -1.64 6.70 16.15
CA THR A 178 -0.47 7.09 16.94
C THR A 178 -0.66 6.58 18.37
N ASP A 179 0.31 5.86 18.90
CA ASP A 179 0.36 5.51 20.33
C ASP A 179 0.71 6.77 21.15
N LEU A 180 -0.22 7.22 21.99
CA LEU A 180 -0.07 8.46 22.76
C LEU A 180 1.02 8.38 23.83
N ASN A 181 1.41 7.18 24.27
CA ASN A 181 2.46 7.01 25.26
C ASN A 181 3.87 7.07 24.65
N THR A 182 4.02 6.55 23.43
CA THR A 182 5.33 6.45 22.75
C THR A 182 5.51 7.49 21.66
N GLY A 183 4.42 8.07 21.14
CA GLY A 183 4.40 8.93 19.95
C GLY A 183 4.64 8.15 18.64
N GLU A 184 4.67 6.83 18.68
CA GLU A 184 4.89 5.99 17.50
C GLU A 184 3.65 5.99 16.60
N LYS A 185 3.85 6.26 15.30
CA LYS A 185 2.82 6.12 14.27
C LYS A 185 2.81 4.70 13.73
N ILE A 186 1.66 4.07 13.75
CA ILE A 186 1.45 2.69 13.32
C ILE A 186 0.43 2.69 12.18
N TYR A 187 0.79 2.10 11.04
CA TYR A 187 -0.10 1.94 9.90
C TYR A 187 -0.62 0.50 9.86
N VAL A 188 -1.90 0.35 9.54
CA VAL A 188 -2.55 -0.97 9.49
C VAL A 188 -2.59 -1.44 8.03
N ASP A 189 -2.02 -2.61 7.76
CA ASP A 189 -2.00 -3.21 6.43
C ASP A 189 -3.09 -4.25 6.24
N LEU A 190 -3.37 -4.58 4.98
CA LEU A 190 -4.33 -5.61 4.62
C LEU A 190 -3.61 -6.93 4.38
N PRO A 191 -3.97 -8.02 5.11
CA PRO A 191 -3.32 -9.33 4.95
C PRO A 191 -3.34 -9.85 3.52
N GLU A 192 -4.42 -9.63 2.79
CA GLU A 192 -4.59 -10.05 1.41
C GLU A 192 -3.70 -9.29 0.41
N ILE A 193 -3.20 -8.12 0.79
CA ILE A 193 -2.24 -7.34 -0.01
C ILE A 193 -0.81 -7.65 0.45
N ALA A 194 -0.61 -7.85 1.74
CA ALA A 194 0.69 -8.17 2.34
C ALA A 194 1.17 -9.60 2.01
N ASN A 195 0.26 -10.54 1.76
CA ASN A 195 0.58 -11.95 1.53
C ASN A 195 1.20 -12.26 0.16
N GLY A 196 1.31 -11.31 -0.74
CA GLY A 196 2.09 -11.44 -1.97
C GLY A 196 3.35 -10.59 -1.86
N SER A 197 4.49 -11.18 -1.44
CA SER A 197 5.76 -10.48 -1.56
C SER A 197 5.93 -9.98 -2.99
N LEU A 198 5.81 -8.66 -3.18
CA LEU A 198 6.00 -8.03 -4.49
C LEU A 198 7.46 -8.11 -4.92
N ILE A 199 8.37 -8.19 -3.93
CA ILE A 199 9.81 -8.26 -4.11
C ILE A 199 10.25 -9.68 -3.73
N PRO A 200 10.70 -10.50 -4.70
CA PRO A 200 11.04 -11.90 -4.45
C PRO A 200 12.29 -12.06 -3.58
N GLU A 201 12.31 -13.15 -2.80
CA GLU A 201 13.47 -13.54 -2.01
C GLU A 201 14.53 -14.31 -2.83
N SER A 202 14.26 -14.62 -4.08
CA SER A 202 15.16 -15.29 -5.01
C SER A 202 15.73 -14.31 -6.04
N PHE A 203 16.87 -14.66 -6.60
CA PHE A 203 17.42 -13.91 -7.73
C PHE A 203 16.47 -13.97 -8.93
N GLU A 204 16.19 -12.82 -9.51
CA GLU A 204 15.46 -12.71 -10.78
C GLU A 204 16.41 -12.66 -11.99
N LYS A 205 15.85 -12.43 -13.15
CA LYS A 205 16.63 -12.29 -14.38
C LYS A 205 17.42 -10.97 -14.35
N PRO A 206 18.62 -10.93 -14.97
CA PRO A 206 19.33 -9.67 -15.18
C PRO A 206 18.43 -8.62 -15.86
N GLY A 207 18.55 -7.38 -15.43
CA GLY A 207 17.73 -6.26 -15.89
C GLY A 207 16.43 -6.02 -15.08
N TYR A 208 16.09 -6.92 -14.14
CA TYR A 208 14.96 -6.75 -13.23
C TYR A 208 15.43 -6.05 -11.96
N VAL A 209 14.75 -4.97 -11.57
CA VAL A 209 15.06 -4.21 -10.36
C VAL A 209 13.80 -3.64 -9.75
N TYR A 210 13.75 -3.64 -8.42
CA TYR A 210 12.65 -3.06 -7.66
C TYR A 210 13.01 -1.70 -7.12
N ALA A 211 12.05 -0.78 -7.21
CA ALA A 211 12.20 0.58 -6.76
C ALA A 211 11.04 0.95 -5.84
N ILE A 212 11.28 1.91 -4.95
CA ILE A 212 10.26 2.52 -4.12
C ILE A 212 10.46 4.04 -4.15
N GLY A 213 9.36 4.76 -4.14
CA GLY A 213 9.40 6.21 -4.15
C GLY A 213 8.01 6.81 -4.10
N ARG A 214 7.97 8.12 -3.92
CA ARG A 214 6.73 8.88 -3.92
C ARG A 214 6.26 9.08 -5.37
N SER A 215 5.00 8.72 -5.63
CA SER A 215 4.35 8.99 -6.91
C SER A 215 4.11 10.49 -7.10
N ILE A 216 3.78 10.88 -8.32
CA ILE A 216 3.42 12.27 -8.65
C ILE A 216 2.19 12.76 -7.88
N ASP A 217 1.32 11.86 -7.43
CA ASP A 217 0.13 12.17 -6.62
C ASP A 217 0.45 12.20 -5.11
N GLY A 218 1.73 12.03 -4.74
CA GLY A 218 2.20 12.15 -3.36
C GLY A 218 2.17 10.86 -2.54
N HIS A 219 1.85 9.70 -3.13
CA HIS A 219 1.76 8.41 -2.42
C HIS A 219 3.01 7.56 -2.63
N VAL A 220 3.37 6.79 -1.62
CA VAL A 220 4.45 5.81 -1.75
C VAL A 220 3.99 4.61 -2.58
N GLY A 221 4.76 4.23 -3.58
CA GLY A 221 4.52 3.09 -4.46
C GLY A 221 5.76 2.22 -4.64
N VAL A 222 5.51 0.95 -4.93
CA VAL A 222 6.54 -0.03 -5.30
C VAL A 222 6.47 -0.27 -6.80
N TYR A 223 7.62 -0.19 -7.45
CA TYR A 223 7.77 -0.24 -8.90
C TYR A 223 8.75 -1.31 -9.30
N ARG A 224 8.57 -1.89 -10.48
CA ARG A 224 9.53 -2.81 -11.10
C ARG A 224 9.95 -2.31 -12.46
N PHE A 225 11.26 -2.18 -12.65
CA PHE A 225 11.87 -1.97 -13.96
C PHE A 225 12.32 -3.29 -14.55
N GLU A 226 12.04 -3.49 -15.83
CA GLU A 226 12.49 -4.63 -16.61
C GLU A 226 13.23 -4.12 -17.85
N ASN A 227 14.53 -4.28 -17.85
CA ASN A 227 15.39 -3.86 -18.94
C ASN A 227 15.76 -5.06 -19.80
N LYS A 228 15.43 -5.00 -21.10
CA LYS A 228 15.82 -6.01 -22.09
C LYS A 228 16.77 -5.41 -23.11
N LEU A 229 17.80 -6.18 -23.43
CA LEU A 229 18.80 -5.85 -24.44
C LEU A 229 18.46 -6.56 -25.75
N MET A 230 18.64 -5.86 -26.85
CA MET A 230 18.59 -6.39 -28.20
C MET A 230 19.81 -5.84 -28.98
N GLU A 231 20.34 -6.56 -29.93
CA GLU A 231 21.38 -6.02 -30.81
C GLU A 231 20.89 -4.73 -31.46
N GLY A 232 21.72 -3.69 -31.42
CA GLY A 232 21.25 -2.36 -31.83
C GLY A 232 22.33 -1.31 -31.90
N THR A 233 21.98 -0.07 -31.65
CA THR A 233 22.82 1.12 -31.84
C THR A 233 22.80 2.08 -30.63
N GLY A 234 22.44 1.61 -29.47
CA GLY A 234 22.42 2.40 -28.24
C GLY A 234 21.13 3.20 -28.02
N LYS A 235 19.98 2.75 -28.53
CA LYS A 235 18.72 3.46 -28.39
C LYS A 235 17.91 2.91 -27.22
N LEU A 236 17.28 3.82 -26.47
CA LEU A 236 16.28 3.49 -25.47
C LEU A 236 14.88 3.51 -26.08
N SER A 237 14.14 2.43 -25.89
CA SER A 237 12.73 2.35 -26.27
C SER A 237 11.88 1.98 -25.05
N PHE A 238 10.76 2.67 -24.92
CA PHE A 238 9.76 2.38 -23.89
C PHE A 238 8.70 1.42 -24.46
N ARG A 239 8.50 0.28 -23.85
CA ARG A 239 7.43 -0.66 -24.22
C ARG A 239 6.46 -0.85 -23.08
N ASN A 240 5.18 -0.97 -23.44
CA ASN A 240 4.03 -1.12 -22.57
C ASN A 240 3.75 0.09 -21.67
N VAL A 241 3.24 1.14 -22.28
CA VAL A 241 3.27 2.47 -21.72
C VAL A 241 1.90 3.12 -21.82
N GLU A 242 0.90 2.49 -21.26
CA GLU A 242 -0.26 3.31 -20.83
C GLU A 242 0.20 4.29 -19.74
N GLY A 243 1.18 3.94 -18.91
CA GLY A 243 1.77 4.81 -17.89
C GLY A 243 2.74 5.89 -18.38
N LEU A 244 3.73 5.57 -19.22
CA LEU A 244 4.79 6.53 -19.57
C LEU A 244 4.49 7.38 -20.82
N ALA A 245 3.67 6.93 -21.76
CA ALA A 245 3.25 7.79 -22.90
C ALA A 245 2.39 8.97 -22.43
N GLY A 246 1.61 8.79 -21.35
CA GLY A 246 0.88 9.85 -20.65
C GLY A 246 1.62 10.42 -19.44
N ALA A 247 2.81 9.90 -19.10
CA ALA A 247 3.53 10.31 -17.91
C ALA A 247 3.95 11.79 -17.96
N PRO A 248 3.94 12.48 -16.82
CA PRO A 248 4.47 13.82 -16.70
C PRO A 248 5.88 13.94 -17.24
N LYS A 249 6.22 15.14 -17.69
CA LYS A 249 7.54 15.43 -18.23
C LYS A 249 8.66 15.11 -17.20
N SER A 250 8.42 15.38 -15.91
CA SER A 250 9.39 15.12 -14.84
C SER A 250 9.82 13.66 -14.78
N VAL A 251 8.90 12.72 -14.92
CA VAL A 251 9.19 11.27 -14.91
C VAL A 251 9.98 10.87 -16.15
N ARG A 252 9.57 11.32 -17.32
CA ARG A 252 10.29 11.05 -18.58
C ARG A 252 11.71 11.62 -18.56
N ASP A 253 11.86 12.86 -18.08
CA ASP A 253 13.16 13.52 -17.96
C ASP A 253 14.08 12.78 -16.97
N SER A 254 13.52 12.28 -15.86
CA SER A 254 14.25 11.51 -14.84
C SER A 254 14.77 10.17 -15.39
N ILE A 255 13.97 9.44 -16.15
CA ILE A 255 14.38 8.18 -16.80
C ILE A 255 15.38 8.45 -17.93
N THR A 256 15.20 9.52 -18.70
CA THR A 256 16.15 9.93 -19.72
C THR A 256 17.50 10.32 -19.10
N ALA A 257 17.48 11.01 -17.95
CA ALA A 257 18.70 11.34 -17.21
C ALA A 257 19.42 10.08 -16.73
N ALA A 258 18.68 9.08 -16.22
CA ALA A 258 19.25 7.80 -15.83
C ALA A 258 19.92 7.06 -16.99
N PHE A 259 19.26 7.02 -18.15
CA PHE A 259 19.85 6.39 -19.35
C PHE A 259 21.09 7.14 -19.84
N ASN A 260 21.07 8.46 -19.90
CA ASN A 260 22.22 9.26 -20.29
C ASN A 260 23.40 9.07 -19.32
N TYR A 261 23.13 9.02 -18.01
CA TYR A 261 24.14 8.72 -17.00
C TYR A 261 24.77 7.34 -17.24
N PHE A 262 23.94 6.33 -17.48
CA PHE A 262 24.40 4.98 -17.81
C PHE A 262 25.28 4.95 -19.05
N MET A 263 24.84 5.56 -20.15
CA MET A 263 25.61 5.60 -21.42
C MET A 263 26.97 6.24 -21.25
N GLN A 264 27.08 7.30 -20.45
CA GLN A 264 28.35 8.00 -20.19
C GLN A 264 29.30 7.25 -19.24
N ASN A 265 28.77 6.41 -18.35
CA ASN A 265 29.53 5.80 -17.26
C ASN A 265 29.64 4.27 -17.35
N SER A 266 29.02 3.63 -18.35
CA SER A 266 28.95 2.16 -18.45
C SER A 266 30.30 1.49 -18.44
N GLY A 267 31.31 2.03 -19.14
CA GLY A 267 32.65 1.52 -19.20
C GLY A 267 33.44 1.52 -17.88
N LYS A 268 32.91 2.17 -16.83
CA LYS A 268 33.50 2.15 -15.48
C LYS A 268 33.22 0.84 -14.72
N LEU A 269 32.22 0.08 -15.13
CA LEU A 269 31.80 -1.14 -14.42
C LEU A 269 31.67 -2.36 -15.34
N VAL A 270 31.43 -2.16 -16.62
CA VAL A 270 31.19 -3.23 -17.60
C VAL A 270 32.08 -3.01 -18.82
N GLU A 271 32.74 -4.08 -19.26
CA GLU A 271 33.64 -4.03 -20.45
C GLU A 271 32.84 -4.00 -21.78
N ARG A 272 31.60 -4.46 -21.79
CA ARG A 272 30.73 -4.48 -22.97
C ARG A 272 30.37 -3.05 -23.37
N SER A 273 30.41 -2.75 -24.66
CA SER A 273 29.99 -1.46 -25.19
C SER A 273 28.45 -1.32 -25.11
N PRO A 274 27.95 -0.27 -24.49
CA PRO A 274 26.51 -0.03 -24.47
C PRO A 274 25.92 0.32 -25.85
N LEU A 275 26.75 0.76 -26.77
CA LEU A 275 26.36 1.14 -28.13
C LEU A 275 26.05 -0.06 -29.05
N GLU A 276 26.40 -1.27 -28.65
CA GLU A 276 26.10 -2.50 -29.39
C GLU A 276 24.65 -3.01 -29.15
N PHE A 277 23.95 -2.38 -28.24
CA PHE A 277 22.63 -2.85 -27.84
C PHE A 277 21.59 -1.71 -27.86
N ASP A 278 20.37 -2.02 -28.26
CA ASP A 278 19.18 -1.21 -28.00
C ASP A 278 18.53 -1.71 -26.70
N TYR A 279 17.97 -0.78 -25.95
CA TYR A 279 17.40 -1.00 -24.62
C TYR A 279 15.89 -0.85 -24.68
N SER A 280 15.18 -1.87 -24.18
CA SER A 280 13.73 -1.86 -24.05
C SER A 280 13.35 -1.85 -22.58
N LEU A 281 12.77 -0.76 -22.13
CA LEU A 281 12.33 -0.55 -20.74
C LEU A 281 10.85 -0.82 -20.59
N TYR A 282 10.51 -1.65 -19.59
CA TYR A 282 9.18 -1.78 -19.02
C TYR A 282 9.17 -1.21 -17.62
N TYR A 283 8.30 -0.26 -17.37
CA TYR A 283 8.07 0.35 -16.07
C TYR A 283 6.72 -0.13 -15.53
N ASN A 284 6.74 -0.94 -14.47
CA ASN A 284 5.55 -1.52 -13.89
C ASN A 284 5.29 -0.91 -12.51
N ASP A 285 4.15 -0.26 -12.35
CA ASP A 285 3.61 0.11 -11.05
C ASP A 285 2.91 -1.09 -10.45
N LEU A 286 3.48 -1.67 -9.38
CA LEU A 286 2.99 -2.92 -8.78
C LEU A 286 1.79 -2.71 -7.86
N GLN A 287 1.50 -1.46 -7.48
CA GLN A 287 0.46 -1.13 -6.50
C GLN A 287 -0.59 -0.15 -7.04
N SER A 288 -0.53 0.22 -8.32
CA SER A 288 -1.42 1.21 -8.95
C SER A 288 -1.41 2.56 -8.22
N ARG A 289 -0.21 3.03 -7.82
CA ARG A 289 0.01 4.30 -7.11
C ARG A 289 0.35 5.47 -8.04
N ASN A 290 0.30 5.25 -9.35
CA ASN A 290 0.76 6.16 -10.38
C ASN A 290 2.30 6.23 -10.46
N VAL A 291 2.81 6.91 -11.49
CA VAL A 291 4.26 6.96 -11.77
C VAL A 291 5.02 7.83 -10.76
N SER A 292 6.32 7.52 -10.57
CA SER A 292 7.23 8.27 -9.70
C SER A 292 8.47 8.73 -10.48
N ASP A 293 8.97 9.92 -10.19
CA ASP A 293 10.27 10.40 -10.68
C ASP A 293 11.41 10.17 -9.66
N GLU A 294 11.09 9.69 -8.46
CA GLU A 294 12.05 9.41 -7.38
C GLU A 294 12.71 8.03 -7.48
N VAL A 295 12.46 7.27 -8.57
CA VAL A 295 12.91 5.87 -8.73
C VAL A 295 13.96 5.66 -9.83
N SER A 296 14.48 6.72 -10.41
CA SER A 296 15.32 6.61 -11.60
C SER A 296 16.75 6.09 -11.32
N VAL A 297 17.21 6.06 -10.08
CA VAL A 297 18.45 5.35 -9.70
C VAL A 297 18.30 3.84 -9.92
N ALA A 298 17.11 3.28 -9.63
CA ALA A 298 16.84 1.87 -9.91
C ALA A 298 16.95 1.54 -11.41
N GLU A 299 16.56 2.47 -12.27
CA GLU A 299 16.70 2.30 -13.72
C GLU A 299 18.19 2.21 -14.12
N VAL A 300 19.07 3.06 -13.57
CA VAL A 300 20.51 2.94 -13.79
C VAL A 300 21.01 1.54 -13.41
N VAL A 301 20.61 1.06 -12.24
CA VAL A 301 20.96 -0.28 -11.74
C VAL A 301 20.45 -1.37 -12.68
N GLY A 302 19.22 -1.27 -13.14
CA GLY A 302 18.59 -2.19 -14.08
C GLY A 302 19.32 -2.27 -15.42
N LEU A 303 19.75 -1.14 -15.97
CA LEU A 303 20.53 -1.05 -17.20
C LEU A 303 21.91 -1.72 -17.04
N TYR A 304 22.61 -1.45 -15.94
CA TYR A 304 23.88 -2.12 -15.64
C TYR A 304 23.70 -3.63 -15.40
N SER A 305 22.66 -4.03 -14.70
CA SER A 305 22.30 -5.43 -14.48
C SER A 305 22.10 -6.16 -15.81
N ALA A 306 21.35 -5.56 -16.73
CA ALA A 306 21.09 -6.10 -18.05
C ALA A 306 22.38 -6.19 -18.88
N LEU A 307 23.16 -5.11 -18.96
CA LEU A 307 24.38 -5.06 -19.76
C LEU A 307 25.50 -6.02 -19.25
N SER A 308 25.64 -6.13 -17.91
CA SER A 308 26.61 -7.05 -17.28
C SER A 308 26.10 -8.48 -17.21
N ASN A 309 24.85 -8.74 -17.55
CA ASN A 309 24.17 -10.03 -17.38
C ASN A 309 24.26 -10.57 -15.94
N ARG A 310 24.19 -9.68 -14.95
CA ARG A 310 24.20 -10.00 -13.51
C ARG A 310 22.89 -9.63 -12.87
N PRO A 311 22.22 -10.54 -12.12
CA PRO A 311 21.00 -10.22 -11.42
C PRO A 311 21.27 -9.26 -10.26
N VAL A 312 20.28 -8.47 -9.92
CA VAL A 312 20.25 -7.64 -8.70
C VAL A 312 20.05 -8.54 -7.47
N LEU A 313 20.61 -8.15 -6.33
CA LEU A 313 20.44 -8.89 -5.07
C LEU A 313 18.95 -9.04 -4.74
N PRO A 314 18.54 -10.21 -4.21
CA PRO A 314 17.16 -10.48 -3.87
C PRO A 314 16.70 -9.64 -2.67
N SER A 315 15.39 -9.46 -2.51
CA SER A 315 14.77 -8.70 -1.43
C SER A 315 15.29 -7.26 -1.29
N LEU A 316 15.82 -6.68 -2.38
CA LEU A 316 16.39 -5.34 -2.44
C LEU A 316 15.42 -4.38 -3.12
N VAL A 317 15.27 -3.20 -2.54
CA VAL A 317 14.55 -2.06 -3.13
C VAL A 317 15.46 -0.84 -3.19
N ILE A 318 15.30 -0.03 -4.21
CA ILE A 318 16.13 1.15 -4.43
C ILE A 318 15.24 2.38 -4.46
N CYS A 319 15.60 3.41 -3.70
CA CYS A 319 14.95 4.71 -3.70
C CYS A 319 15.95 5.79 -4.08
N GLY A 320 15.57 6.70 -4.96
CA GLY A 320 16.37 7.86 -5.33
C GLY A 320 16.20 8.28 -6.78
N ARG A 321 16.45 9.56 -7.02
CA ARG A 321 16.31 10.22 -8.31
C ARG A 321 17.67 10.66 -8.85
N VAL A 322 17.92 10.40 -10.13
CA VAL A 322 19.07 10.95 -10.87
C VAL A 322 18.64 12.25 -11.55
N VAL A 323 19.45 13.28 -11.45
CA VAL A 323 19.28 14.53 -12.19
C VAL A 323 20.22 14.60 -13.39
N MET A 324 19.99 15.55 -14.28
CA MET A 324 20.78 15.70 -15.53
C MET A 324 22.29 15.86 -15.30
N SER A 325 22.71 16.40 -14.13
CA SER A 325 24.12 16.48 -13.75
C SER A 325 24.74 15.12 -13.37
N GLY A 326 23.92 14.07 -13.20
CA GLY A 326 24.35 12.76 -12.69
C GLY A 326 24.40 12.67 -11.16
N GLU A 327 23.98 13.72 -10.46
CA GLU A 327 23.85 13.71 -9.00
C GLU A 327 22.56 13.01 -8.57
N THR A 328 22.54 12.56 -7.32
CA THR A 328 21.34 11.95 -6.70
C THR A 328 20.64 12.94 -5.79
N MET A 329 19.32 13.00 -5.91
CA MET A 329 18.49 13.86 -5.04
C MET A 329 18.14 13.16 -3.73
N PRO A 330 18.13 13.89 -2.60
CA PRO A 330 17.70 13.31 -1.32
C PRO A 330 16.23 12.98 -1.32
N VAL A 331 15.88 11.91 -0.61
CA VAL A 331 14.50 11.57 -0.23
C VAL A 331 14.24 12.22 1.13
N ILE A 332 13.43 13.25 1.16
CA ILE A 332 13.28 14.13 2.34
C ILE A 332 11.96 13.84 3.08
N THR A 333 10.92 13.45 2.35
CA THR A 333 9.56 13.31 2.88
C THR A 333 9.09 11.87 2.86
N MET A 334 8.17 11.52 3.77
CA MET A 334 7.50 10.22 3.84
C MET A 334 8.44 9.01 3.99
N LEU A 335 9.59 9.19 4.64
CA LEU A 335 10.57 8.12 4.75
C LEU A 335 10.06 6.96 5.62
N ASP A 336 9.24 7.24 6.62
CA ASP A 336 8.53 6.26 7.43
C ASP A 336 7.57 5.41 6.58
N GLU A 337 6.78 6.04 5.71
CA GLU A 337 5.88 5.34 4.78
C GLU A 337 6.67 4.49 3.76
N ILE A 338 7.81 4.99 3.26
CA ILE A 338 8.70 4.26 2.37
C ILE A 338 9.20 2.99 3.05
N PHE A 339 9.59 3.05 4.33
CA PHE A 339 10.06 1.89 5.08
C PHE A 339 8.94 0.86 5.30
N VAL A 340 7.75 1.33 5.73
CA VAL A 340 6.58 0.48 5.90
C VAL A 340 6.20 -0.19 4.58
N ALA A 341 6.10 0.57 3.50
CA ALA A 341 5.75 0.02 2.20
C ALA A 341 6.80 -0.96 1.65
N SER A 342 8.09 -0.71 1.94
CA SER A 342 9.18 -1.62 1.57
C SER A 342 9.09 -2.96 2.32
N ALA A 343 8.85 -2.92 3.65
CA ALA A 343 8.68 -4.12 4.48
C ALA A 343 7.50 -4.96 3.99
N ASN A 344 6.37 -4.32 3.77
CA ASN A 344 5.14 -4.97 3.30
C ASN A 344 5.27 -5.56 1.89
N ALA A 345 6.10 -4.96 1.06
CA ALA A 345 6.43 -5.49 -0.26
C ALA A 345 7.42 -6.68 -0.21
N GLY A 346 7.98 -7.02 0.93
CA GLY A 346 8.93 -8.11 1.12
C GLY A 346 10.40 -7.72 0.97
N ALA A 347 10.72 -6.41 0.97
CA ALA A 347 12.11 -5.97 0.98
C ALA A 347 12.76 -6.27 2.34
N LYS A 348 13.98 -6.79 2.30
CA LYS A 348 14.85 -6.95 3.47
C LYS A 348 15.96 -5.91 3.52
N LYS A 349 16.16 -5.21 2.39
CA LYS A 349 17.17 -4.18 2.25
C LYS A 349 16.69 -3.05 1.36
N ILE A 350 17.06 -1.82 1.73
CA ILE A 350 16.80 -0.62 0.94
C ILE A 350 18.10 0.13 0.66
N LEU A 351 18.26 0.63 -0.56
CA LEU A 351 19.32 1.57 -0.91
C LEU A 351 18.76 2.99 -0.93
N LEU A 352 19.39 3.89 -0.18
CA LEU A 352 19.02 5.30 -0.08
C LEU A 352 20.21 6.21 -0.46
N PRO A 353 19.93 7.41 -1.00
CA PRO A 353 20.97 8.43 -1.16
C PRO A 353 21.58 8.82 0.21
N GLU A 354 22.91 8.99 0.26
CA GLU A 354 23.61 9.45 1.48
C GLU A 354 23.03 10.76 2.02
N SER A 355 22.60 11.64 1.14
CA SER A 355 21.92 12.89 1.48
C SER A 355 20.62 12.72 2.26
N SER A 356 20.03 11.53 2.32
CA SER A 356 18.84 11.19 3.10
C SER A 356 19.15 10.68 4.52
N ARG A 357 20.43 10.52 4.87
CA ARG A 357 20.87 9.96 6.17
C ARG A 357 20.31 10.69 7.38
N SER A 358 20.26 12.02 7.32
CA SER A 358 19.70 12.83 8.42
C SER A 358 18.24 12.51 8.69
N ASN A 359 17.45 12.32 7.64
CA ASN A 359 16.03 11.95 7.73
C ASN A 359 15.86 10.52 8.25
N TYR A 360 16.72 9.58 7.79
CA TYR A 360 16.75 8.21 8.30
C TYR A 360 17.00 8.17 9.83
N MET A 361 17.87 9.03 10.37
CA MET A 361 18.13 9.06 11.79
C MET A 361 16.90 9.43 12.64
N LEU A 362 15.92 10.11 12.06
CA LEU A 362 14.67 10.50 12.72
C LEU A 362 13.62 9.37 12.75
N LEU A 363 13.83 8.28 11.99
CA LEU A 363 12.91 7.13 12.01
C LEU A 363 12.95 6.42 13.37
N SER A 364 11.83 5.75 13.70
CA SER A 364 11.73 4.90 14.89
C SER A 364 12.70 3.71 14.82
N ASP A 365 13.19 3.28 16.00
CA ASP A 365 14.11 2.13 16.08
C ASP A 365 13.46 0.82 15.62
N LYS A 366 12.14 0.71 15.66
CA LYS A 366 11.39 -0.44 15.15
C LYS A 366 11.57 -0.55 13.63
N LEU A 367 11.28 0.51 12.88
CA LEU A 367 11.42 0.52 11.42
C LEU A 367 12.88 0.29 10.99
N LYS A 368 13.85 0.85 11.72
CA LYS A 368 15.29 0.62 11.46
C LYS A 368 15.73 -0.83 11.63
N LYS A 369 15.03 -1.62 12.45
CA LYS A 369 15.33 -3.05 12.67
C LYS A 369 14.68 -3.95 11.63
N GLU A 370 13.58 -3.54 11.02
CA GLU A 370 12.84 -4.35 10.06
C GLU A 370 13.54 -4.46 8.69
N ILE A 371 14.20 -3.38 8.26
CA ILE A 371 14.87 -3.33 6.95
C ILE A 371 16.29 -2.81 7.11
N ALA A 372 17.25 -3.55 6.57
CA ALA A 372 18.64 -3.11 6.48
C ALA A 372 18.77 -1.97 5.45
N VAL A 373 19.64 -1.01 5.73
CA VAL A 373 19.85 0.17 4.88
C VAL A 373 21.32 0.27 4.48
N ASP A 374 21.58 0.42 3.19
CA ASP A 374 22.85 0.89 2.67
C ASP A 374 22.66 2.26 2.01
N PHE A 375 23.65 3.13 2.19
CA PHE A 375 23.65 4.46 1.60
C PHE A 375 24.61 4.54 0.43
N TYR A 376 24.28 5.35 -0.57
CA TYR A 376 25.10 5.57 -1.75
C TYR A 376 25.19 7.07 -2.07
N ASN A 377 26.34 7.49 -2.61
CA ASN A 377 26.57 8.87 -3.07
C ASN A 377 26.30 9.05 -4.56
N THR A 378 26.52 8.02 -5.34
CA THR A 378 26.38 8.07 -6.81
C THR A 378 25.56 6.89 -7.33
N PRO A 379 24.89 7.02 -8.50
CA PRO A 379 24.19 5.89 -9.10
C PRO A 379 25.09 4.70 -9.39
N LEU A 380 26.40 4.94 -9.65
CA LEU A 380 27.39 3.88 -9.86
C LEU A 380 27.65 3.09 -8.56
N GLU A 381 27.72 3.79 -7.42
CA GLU A 381 27.86 3.16 -6.10
C GLU A 381 26.62 2.34 -5.76
N ALA A 382 25.42 2.89 -5.99
CA ALA A 382 24.16 2.14 -5.84
C ALA A 382 24.17 0.87 -6.69
N THR A 383 24.69 0.95 -7.92
CA THR A 383 24.81 -0.21 -8.81
C THR A 383 25.75 -1.27 -8.25
N LYS A 384 26.91 -0.88 -7.73
CA LYS A 384 27.86 -1.82 -7.11
C LYS A 384 27.24 -2.53 -5.91
N LEU A 385 26.57 -1.78 -5.03
CA LEU A 385 25.87 -2.32 -3.87
C LEU A 385 24.74 -3.28 -4.29
N ALA A 386 23.97 -2.91 -5.29
CA ALA A 386 22.84 -3.71 -5.77
C ALA A 386 23.25 -5.00 -6.49
N LEU A 387 24.40 -4.99 -7.18
CA LEU A 387 24.95 -6.17 -7.89
C LEU A 387 25.90 -7.00 -7.02
N GLY A 388 26.13 -6.62 -5.76
CA GLY A 388 27.06 -7.32 -4.85
C GLY A 388 28.52 -7.26 -5.31
N VAL A 389 28.91 -6.19 -6.01
CA VAL A 389 30.32 -5.99 -6.46
C VAL A 389 31.08 -5.30 -5.34
N VAL A 390 32.14 -5.93 -4.88
CA VAL A 390 32.99 -5.38 -3.81
C VAL A 390 33.55 -4.03 -4.23
N LEU A 391 33.37 -3.03 -3.37
CA LEU A 391 34.04 -1.73 -3.50
C LEU A 391 35.53 -1.94 -3.22
N SER A 392 36.33 -2.01 -4.27
CA SER A 392 37.80 -2.03 -4.16
C SER A 392 38.33 -0.60 -4.05
#